data_dc6637506ac93eafc06fe772973009f5
#
_entry.id   dc6637506ac93eafc06fe772973009f5
#
_cell.length_a   1.000
_cell.length_b   1.000
_cell.length_c   1.000
_cell.angle_alpha   90.00
_cell.angle_beta   90.00
_cell.angle_gamma   90.00
#
_symmetry.space_group_name_H-M   'P 1'
#
loop_
_entity.id
_entity.type
_entity.pdbx_description
1 polymer ?
#
loop_
_entity_poly.entity_id
_entity_poly.type
_entity_poly.pdbx_seq_one_letter_code
_entity_poly.pdbx_strand_id
1 'polypeptide(L)'
;MLYNVTTMAAIWNTVAAKDVRLLKSQMETVSALPSACTFLNYLRCHDDIGWGLDYPLLEKWGMRQVPHKKFLNDFFTGRIPESFSRGVLYNDDPATGDARFCGTTASMCGVEKAGFCHDRQAMEEAVRLDTMLHAFMLFQSGIPVLYSGDEVGQVNDYTYKEKTEKAADSRYIHRGDFQWELAERINEPETVQNHIFHNLEQLEAIRAGEPLLDAECPFRTLETWDSSVLGMVRQDGRGGKLIGLFNFSGERRIAWIDEKDGMYGDMVTGDLMEASGVSLPGYGFLWMKRQCG
;
A
#
# COMPACT_ATOMS: atom_id res chain seq x y z
N MET A 1 -13.27 13.84 11.01
CA MET A 1 -12.70 12.59 10.47
C MET A 1 -13.19 12.42 9.04
N LEU A 2 -12.29 12.10 8.12
CA LEU A 2 -12.56 11.94 6.69
C LEU A 2 -11.91 10.67 6.15
N TYR A 3 -12.45 10.11 5.07
CA TYR A 3 -11.78 9.06 4.30
C TYR A 3 -10.58 9.63 3.55
N ASN A 4 -9.42 8.96 3.62
CA ASN A 4 -8.18 9.41 2.99
C ASN A 4 -8.10 8.94 1.52
N VAL A 5 -9.08 9.34 0.72
CA VAL A 5 -9.26 8.90 -0.69
C VAL A 5 -8.07 9.29 -1.56
N THR A 6 -7.56 10.52 -1.39
CA THR A 6 -6.44 11.01 -2.22
C THR A 6 -5.15 10.25 -1.92
N THR A 7 -4.88 9.96 -0.65
CA THR A 7 -3.71 9.13 -0.29
C THR A 7 -3.87 7.70 -0.82
N MET A 8 -5.06 7.10 -0.71
CA MET A 8 -5.35 5.79 -1.26
C MET A 8 -5.07 5.73 -2.77
N ALA A 9 -5.56 6.70 -3.55
CA ALA A 9 -5.29 6.78 -4.98
C ALA A 9 -3.79 7.01 -5.29
N ALA A 10 -3.09 7.83 -4.47
CA ALA A 10 -1.66 8.07 -4.61
C ALA A 10 -0.81 6.82 -4.29
N ILE A 11 -1.23 5.97 -3.34
CA ILE A 11 -0.59 4.66 -3.07
C ILE A 11 -0.61 3.81 -4.33
N TRP A 12 -1.78 3.59 -4.92
CA TRP A 12 -1.91 2.76 -6.12
C TRP A 12 -1.21 3.35 -7.34
N ASN A 13 -1.23 4.68 -7.49
CA ASN A 13 -0.38 5.34 -8.49
C ASN A 13 1.10 5.00 -8.29
N THR A 14 1.58 5.04 -7.04
CA THR A 14 2.98 4.74 -6.72
C THR A 14 3.35 3.29 -7.01
N VAL A 15 2.44 2.35 -6.75
CA VAL A 15 2.62 0.93 -7.10
C VAL A 15 2.82 0.74 -8.61
N ALA A 16 2.00 1.40 -9.42
CA ALA A 16 2.10 1.29 -10.88
C ALA A 16 3.32 2.04 -11.44
N ALA A 17 3.56 3.26 -10.97
CA ALA A 17 4.62 4.13 -11.49
C ALA A 17 6.01 3.82 -10.90
N LYS A 18 6.09 3.15 -9.74
CA LYS A 18 7.31 2.92 -8.96
C LYS A 18 8.04 4.23 -8.60
N ASP A 19 7.27 5.30 -8.43
CA ASP A 19 7.75 6.66 -8.16
C ASP A 19 6.96 7.26 -7.00
N VAL A 20 7.64 7.48 -5.87
CA VAL A 20 7.03 7.92 -4.62
C VAL A 20 6.78 9.43 -4.55
N ARG A 21 7.23 10.23 -5.52
CA ARG A 21 7.19 11.70 -5.44
C ARG A 21 5.78 12.24 -5.23
N LEU A 22 4.78 11.69 -5.93
CA LEU A 22 3.39 12.09 -5.74
C LEU A 22 2.87 11.72 -4.36
N LEU A 23 3.12 10.48 -3.92
CA LEU A 23 2.72 10.01 -2.59
C LEU A 23 3.42 10.81 -1.49
N LYS A 24 4.71 11.11 -1.64
CA LYS A 24 5.47 11.96 -0.71
C LYS A 24 4.83 13.34 -0.58
N SER A 25 4.52 14.01 -1.70
CA SER A 25 3.83 15.30 -1.71
C SER A 25 2.45 15.25 -1.05
N GLN A 26 1.70 14.17 -1.28
CA GLN A 26 0.41 13.96 -0.61
C GLN A 26 0.59 13.79 0.90
N MET A 27 1.60 13.02 1.34
CA MET A 27 1.89 12.85 2.77
C MET A 27 2.33 14.16 3.42
N GLU A 28 3.10 15.02 2.73
CA GLU A 28 3.45 16.37 3.19
C GLU A 28 2.21 17.24 3.36
N THR A 29 1.28 17.17 2.42
CA THR A 29 -0.02 17.88 2.52
C THR A 29 -0.82 17.39 3.73
N VAL A 30 -0.90 16.08 3.96
CA VAL A 30 -1.59 15.50 5.12
C VAL A 30 -0.92 15.90 6.43
N SER A 31 0.42 15.88 6.49
CA SER A 31 1.18 16.23 7.70
C SER A 31 1.04 17.70 8.11
N ALA A 32 0.74 18.58 7.16
CA ALA A 32 0.54 20.02 7.40
C ALA A 32 -0.85 20.37 7.91
N LEU A 33 -1.78 19.41 7.98
CA LEU A 33 -3.13 19.66 8.47
C LEU A 33 -3.15 19.85 10.00
N PRO A 34 -4.13 20.62 10.54
CA PRO A 34 -4.27 20.75 11.98
C PRO A 34 -4.42 19.39 12.67
N SER A 35 -3.85 19.26 13.88
CA SER A 35 -3.90 18.01 14.68
C SER A 35 -5.31 17.55 15.03
N ALA A 36 -6.32 18.43 14.97
CA ALA A 36 -7.72 18.08 15.11
C ALA A 36 -8.31 17.32 13.90
N CYS A 37 -7.57 17.26 12.78
CA CYS A 37 -7.98 16.52 11.59
C CYS A 37 -7.46 15.07 11.69
N THR A 38 -8.37 14.11 11.53
CA THR A 38 -8.06 12.68 11.54
C THR A 38 -8.62 12.01 10.29
N PHE A 39 -7.84 11.08 9.72
CA PHE A 39 -8.24 10.31 8.56
C PHE A 39 -8.50 8.84 8.89
N LEU A 40 -9.45 8.25 8.15
CA LEU A 40 -9.52 6.81 7.96
C LEU A 40 -8.58 6.45 6.80
N ASN A 41 -7.51 5.71 7.09
CA ASN A 41 -6.52 5.26 6.11
C ASN A 41 -6.86 3.84 5.67
N TYR A 42 -6.90 3.60 4.37
CA TYR A 42 -7.27 2.31 3.80
C TYR A 42 -6.63 2.13 2.42
N LEU A 43 -6.46 0.89 1.99
CA LEU A 43 -5.96 0.57 0.65
C LEU A 43 -7.10 0.47 -0.36
N ARG A 44 -8.26 -0.02 0.06
CA ARG A 44 -9.51 -0.10 -0.70
C ARG A 44 -10.71 -0.12 0.25
N CYS A 45 -11.89 0.05 -0.31
CA CYS A 45 -13.16 -0.16 0.40
C CYS A 45 -14.17 -0.85 -0.52
N HIS A 46 -15.47 -0.78 -0.22
CA HIS A 46 -16.55 -1.29 -1.06
C HIS A 46 -16.76 -0.49 -2.36
N ASP A 47 -16.17 0.70 -2.46
CA ASP A 47 -16.25 1.54 -3.65
C ASP A 47 -15.08 1.32 -4.60
N ASP A 48 -15.28 1.79 -5.82
CA ASP A 48 -14.28 1.82 -6.87
C ASP A 48 -13.17 2.84 -6.57
N ILE A 49 -11.99 2.63 -7.13
CA ILE A 49 -10.85 3.53 -7.02
C ILE A 49 -10.83 4.48 -8.21
N GLY A 50 -10.97 5.79 -7.93
CA GLY A 50 -10.84 6.84 -8.94
C GLY A 50 -9.45 7.47 -8.93
N TRP A 51 -8.96 7.87 -10.10
CA TRP A 51 -7.65 8.52 -10.24
C TRP A 51 -7.75 10.04 -9.98
N GLY A 52 -8.17 10.40 -8.76
CA GLY A 52 -8.21 11.79 -8.27
C GLY A 52 -6.84 12.27 -7.79
N LEU A 53 -5.86 12.34 -8.70
CA LEU A 53 -4.48 12.69 -8.41
C LEU A 53 -4.23 14.18 -8.63
N ASP A 54 -3.13 14.72 -8.07
CA ASP A 54 -2.66 16.08 -8.35
C ASP A 54 -2.02 16.14 -9.76
N TYR A 55 -2.86 16.24 -10.79
CA TYR A 55 -2.39 16.34 -12.18
C TYR A 55 -1.57 17.58 -12.46
N PRO A 56 -1.89 18.79 -11.91
CA PRO A 56 -1.01 19.96 -12.02
C PRO A 56 0.42 19.69 -11.54
N LEU A 57 0.59 18.88 -10.48
CA LEU A 57 1.91 18.48 -10.00
C LEU A 57 2.57 17.43 -10.92
N LEU A 58 1.81 16.42 -11.36
CA LEU A 58 2.29 15.40 -12.30
C LEU A 58 2.76 15.99 -13.63
N GLU A 59 2.06 17.00 -14.14
CA GLU A 59 2.41 17.71 -15.39
C GLU A 59 3.75 18.44 -15.28
N LYS A 60 4.12 18.97 -14.10
CA LYS A 60 5.45 19.53 -13.86
C LYS A 60 6.57 18.50 -14.02
N TRP A 61 6.26 17.22 -13.86
CA TRP A 61 7.18 16.09 -14.05
C TRP A 61 7.03 15.44 -15.44
N GLY A 62 6.27 16.06 -16.36
CA GLY A 62 6.07 15.59 -17.72
C GLY A 62 4.99 14.51 -17.87
N MET A 63 4.23 14.21 -16.84
CA MET A 63 3.15 13.22 -16.85
C MET A 63 1.81 13.89 -17.16
N ARG A 64 1.36 13.83 -18.42
CA ARG A 64 0.09 14.42 -18.86
C ARG A 64 -1.09 13.58 -18.35
N GLN A 65 -2.17 14.24 -17.93
CA GLN A 65 -3.33 13.64 -17.27
C GLN A 65 -3.93 12.44 -18.04
N VAL A 66 -4.34 12.62 -19.30
CA VAL A 66 -5.03 11.56 -20.05
C VAL A 66 -4.15 10.33 -20.30
N PRO A 67 -2.91 10.45 -20.81
CA PRO A 67 -2.02 9.31 -20.95
C PRO A 67 -1.73 8.61 -19.64
N HIS A 68 -1.58 9.36 -18.54
CA HIS A 68 -1.30 8.78 -17.22
C HIS A 68 -2.48 7.98 -16.69
N LYS A 69 -3.72 8.49 -16.79
CA LYS A 69 -4.93 7.73 -16.43
C LYS A 69 -5.04 6.43 -17.22
N LYS A 70 -4.79 6.48 -18.55
CA LYS A 70 -4.80 5.27 -19.39
C LYS A 70 -3.74 4.26 -18.94
N PHE A 71 -2.53 4.73 -18.65
CA PHE A 71 -1.48 3.87 -18.10
C PHE A 71 -1.93 3.16 -16.82
N LEU A 72 -2.53 3.88 -15.86
CA LEU A 72 -3.04 3.28 -14.63
C LEU A 72 -4.16 2.26 -14.90
N ASN A 73 -5.11 2.60 -15.78
CA ASN A 73 -6.17 1.68 -16.18
C ASN A 73 -5.60 0.39 -16.80
N ASP A 74 -4.64 0.52 -17.71
CA ASP A 74 -4.02 -0.62 -18.38
C ASP A 74 -3.15 -1.45 -17.42
N PHE A 75 -2.43 -0.79 -16.51
CA PHE A 75 -1.67 -1.48 -15.48
C PHE A 75 -2.58 -2.32 -14.59
N PHE A 76 -3.58 -1.71 -13.95
CA PHE A 76 -4.42 -2.41 -12.98
C PHE A 76 -5.37 -3.44 -13.59
N THR A 77 -5.67 -3.34 -14.89
CA THR A 77 -6.43 -4.38 -15.62
C THR A 77 -5.56 -5.46 -16.26
N GLY A 78 -4.23 -5.38 -16.10
CA GLY A 78 -3.30 -6.36 -16.64
C GLY A 78 -3.13 -6.32 -18.16
N ARG A 79 -3.40 -5.16 -18.81
CA ARG A 79 -3.32 -4.98 -20.26
C ARG A 79 -1.92 -4.69 -20.77
N ILE A 80 -0.99 -4.35 -19.89
CA ILE A 80 0.42 -4.13 -20.26
C ILE A 80 1.32 -5.24 -19.70
N PRO A 81 2.42 -5.59 -20.40
CA PRO A 81 3.27 -6.72 -20.03
C PRO A 81 3.85 -6.64 -18.62
N GLU A 82 4.22 -5.45 -18.17
CA GLU A 82 4.84 -5.19 -16.88
C GLU A 82 3.86 -5.31 -15.71
N SER A 83 2.54 -5.38 -15.99
CA SER A 83 1.53 -5.48 -14.95
C SER A 83 1.47 -6.88 -14.34
N PHE A 84 1.47 -6.92 -13.04
CA PHE A 84 1.12 -8.08 -12.24
C PHE A 84 -0.35 -8.04 -11.75
N SER A 85 -1.00 -6.89 -11.83
CA SER A 85 -2.33 -6.64 -11.28
C SER A 85 -3.46 -7.26 -12.11
N ARG A 86 -4.59 -7.52 -11.44
CA ARG A 86 -5.86 -7.95 -12.06
C ARG A 86 -7.03 -7.16 -11.45
N GLY A 87 -7.94 -6.74 -12.34
CA GLY A 87 -9.18 -6.08 -11.98
C GLY A 87 -9.96 -5.64 -13.20
N VAL A 88 -11.01 -4.88 -13.00
CA VAL A 88 -11.89 -4.40 -14.07
C VAL A 88 -12.16 -2.91 -13.93
N LEU A 89 -12.54 -2.28 -15.03
CA LEU A 89 -12.95 -0.89 -15.03
C LEU A 89 -14.47 -0.76 -14.86
N TYR A 90 -14.88 0.31 -14.21
CA TYR A 90 -16.25 0.76 -14.07
C TYR A 90 -16.34 2.19 -14.64
N ASN A 91 -17.38 2.48 -15.43
CA ASN A 91 -17.56 3.76 -16.11
C ASN A 91 -16.32 4.19 -16.93
N ASP A 92 -15.80 3.29 -17.76
CA ASP A 92 -14.64 3.54 -18.61
C ASP A 92 -15.00 4.52 -19.75
N ASP A 93 -14.30 5.65 -19.81
CA ASP A 93 -14.31 6.58 -20.93
C ASP A 93 -12.95 6.54 -21.65
N PRO A 94 -12.84 5.80 -22.75
CA PRO A 94 -11.58 5.70 -23.50
C PRO A 94 -11.06 7.04 -24.07
N ALA A 95 -11.91 8.05 -24.24
CA ALA A 95 -11.51 9.34 -24.79
C ALA A 95 -10.67 10.13 -23.76
N THR A 96 -11.15 10.21 -22.53
CA THR A 96 -10.51 10.97 -21.45
C THR A 96 -9.59 10.10 -20.56
N GLY A 97 -9.72 8.76 -20.64
CA GLY A 97 -9.09 7.83 -19.70
C GLY A 97 -9.77 7.83 -18.32
N ASP A 98 -10.86 8.55 -18.15
CA ASP A 98 -11.64 8.50 -16.92
C ASP A 98 -12.29 7.12 -16.79
N ALA A 99 -11.93 6.44 -15.73
CA ALA A 99 -12.48 5.17 -15.33
C ALA A 99 -12.35 5.03 -13.81
N ARG A 100 -13.13 4.12 -13.26
CA ARG A 100 -13.02 3.68 -11.87
C ARG A 100 -12.51 2.26 -11.88
N PHE A 101 -11.46 2.01 -11.11
CA PHE A 101 -10.88 0.69 -11.01
C PHE A 101 -11.54 -0.11 -9.88
N CYS A 102 -11.81 -1.40 -10.12
CA CYS A 102 -12.39 -2.34 -9.17
C CYS A 102 -11.51 -3.59 -9.07
N GLY A 103 -11.11 -3.94 -7.86
CA GLY A 103 -10.31 -5.13 -7.56
C GLY A 103 -10.05 -5.26 -6.05
N THR A 104 -9.67 -6.47 -5.62
CA THR A 104 -9.20 -6.72 -4.24
C THR A 104 -7.74 -6.35 -4.09
N THR A 105 -7.27 -6.06 -2.87
CA THR A 105 -5.86 -5.75 -2.60
C THR A 105 -4.94 -6.86 -3.09
N ALA A 106 -5.25 -8.11 -2.78
CA ALA A 106 -4.46 -9.27 -3.21
C ALA A 106 -4.36 -9.39 -4.75
N SER A 107 -5.46 -9.14 -5.48
CA SER A 107 -5.43 -9.16 -6.95
C SER A 107 -4.65 -7.99 -7.54
N MET A 108 -4.74 -6.81 -6.92
CA MET A 108 -3.96 -5.64 -7.31
C MET A 108 -2.46 -5.83 -7.05
N CYS A 109 -2.09 -6.52 -5.98
CA CYS A 109 -0.70 -6.84 -5.63
C CYS A 109 -0.10 -8.00 -6.44
N GLY A 110 -0.93 -8.74 -7.21
CA GLY A 110 -0.44 -9.79 -8.10
C GLY A 110 -0.69 -11.23 -7.63
N VAL A 111 -1.27 -11.45 -6.45
CA VAL A 111 -1.58 -12.79 -5.92
C VAL A 111 -2.41 -13.61 -6.91
N GLU A 112 -3.44 -12.99 -7.50
CA GLU A 112 -4.30 -13.67 -8.48
C GLU A 112 -3.53 -14.11 -9.74
N LYS A 113 -2.70 -13.22 -10.31
CA LYS A 113 -1.88 -13.54 -11.50
C LYS A 113 -0.87 -14.62 -11.19
N ALA A 114 -0.13 -14.48 -10.09
CA ALA A 114 0.88 -15.44 -9.68
C ALA A 114 0.28 -16.83 -9.43
N GLY A 115 -0.89 -16.89 -8.78
CA GLY A 115 -1.64 -18.14 -8.57
C GLY A 115 -2.08 -18.78 -9.88
N PHE A 116 -2.64 -18.00 -10.80
CA PHE A 116 -3.03 -18.49 -12.12
C PHE A 116 -1.85 -19.02 -12.96
N CYS A 117 -0.70 -18.34 -12.88
CA CYS A 117 0.50 -18.74 -13.61
C CYS A 117 1.33 -19.82 -12.89
N HIS A 118 0.97 -20.21 -11.68
CA HIS A 118 1.75 -21.10 -10.81
C HIS A 118 3.21 -20.61 -10.62
N ASP A 119 3.38 -19.29 -10.55
CA ASP A 119 4.68 -18.63 -10.39
C ASP A 119 4.95 -18.35 -8.92
N ARG A 120 5.81 -19.20 -8.33
CA ARG A 120 6.16 -19.10 -6.90
C ARG A 120 6.89 -17.78 -6.58
N GLN A 121 7.83 -17.36 -7.42
CA GLN A 121 8.58 -16.13 -7.18
C GLN A 121 7.66 -14.92 -7.24
N ALA A 122 6.80 -14.82 -8.26
CA ALA A 122 5.82 -13.77 -8.38
C ALA A 122 4.83 -13.77 -7.19
N MET A 123 4.49 -14.94 -6.64
CA MET A 123 3.65 -15.06 -5.46
C MET A 123 4.34 -14.48 -4.21
N GLU A 124 5.60 -14.81 -3.99
CA GLU A 124 6.38 -14.25 -2.88
C GLU A 124 6.53 -12.72 -3.00
N GLU A 125 6.71 -12.19 -4.21
CA GLU A 125 6.74 -10.75 -4.48
C GLU A 125 5.37 -10.09 -4.22
N ALA A 126 4.29 -10.73 -4.63
CA ALA A 126 2.92 -10.25 -4.42
C ALA A 126 2.57 -10.16 -2.93
N VAL A 127 2.91 -11.19 -2.14
CA VAL A 127 2.72 -11.20 -0.68
C VAL A 127 3.57 -10.11 -0.01
N ARG A 128 4.82 -9.91 -0.44
CA ARG A 128 5.66 -8.82 0.09
C ARG A 128 5.07 -7.45 -0.21
N LEU A 129 4.58 -7.23 -1.43
CA LEU A 129 3.94 -5.97 -1.80
C LEU A 129 2.68 -5.72 -0.97
N ASP A 130 1.82 -6.72 -0.83
CA ASP A 130 0.60 -6.65 -0.01
C ASP A 130 0.94 -6.28 1.44
N THR A 131 1.89 -7.01 2.06
CA THR A 131 2.36 -6.73 3.42
C THR A 131 2.96 -5.33 3.55
N MET A 132 3.79 -4.89 2.60
CA MET A 132 4.40 -3.55 2.63
C MET A 132 3.36 -2.45 2.53
N LEU A 133 2.34 -2.60 1.71
CA LEU A 133 1.25 -1.61 1.58
C LEU A 133 0.43 -1.51 2.88
N HIS A 134 0.13 -2.63 3.51
CA HIS A 134 -0.53 -2.64 4.82
C HIS A 134 0.38 -2.07 5.91
N ALA A 135 1.67 -2.39 5.91
CA ALA A 135 2.63 -1.77 6.82
C ALA A 135 2.67 -0.24 6.64
N PHE A 136 2.67 0.25 5.39
CA PHE A 136 2.58 1.68 5.13
C PHE A 136 1.26 2.28 5.64
N MET A 137 0.13 1.62 5.40
CA MET A 137 -1.18 2.07 5.89
C MET A 137 -1.20 2.14 7.43
N LEU A 138 -0.69 1.12 8.10
CA LEU A 138 -0.60 1.05 9.56
C LEU A 138 0.40 2.04 10.15
N PHE A 139 1.40 2.48 9.39
CA PHE A 139 2.38 3.48 9.83
C PHE A 139 1.83 4.91 9.83
N GLN A 140 0.80 5.20 9.06
CA GLN A 140 0.24 6.54 8.95
C GLN A 140 -0.44 7.01 10.24
N SER A 141 -0.41 8.33 10.49
CA SER A 141 -1.30 8.95 11.49
C SER A 141 -2.76 8.79 11.06
N GLY A 142 -3.65 8.65 12.02
CA GLY A 142 -5.07 8.37 11.76
C GLY A 142 -5.45 6.93 12.09
N ILE A 143 -6.61 6.52 11.64
CA ILE A 143 -7.22 5.22 11.96
C ILE A 143 -7.10 4.32 10.74
N PRO A 144 -6.32 3.22 10.81
CA PRO A 144 -6.24 2.24 9.72
C PRO A 144 -7.54 1.44 9.65
N VAL A 145 -7.96 1.11 8.44
CA VAL A 145 -9.15 0.31 8.16
C VAL A 145 -8.79 -0.76 7.15
N LEU A 146 -8.87 -2.01 7.55
CA LEU A 146 -8.81 -3.16 6.64
C LEU A 146 -10.20 -3.43 6.08
N TYR A 147 -10.26 -3.74 4.78
CA TYR A 147 -11.50 -4.20 4.17
C TYR A 147 -11.56 -5.73 4.25
N SER A 148 -12.74 -6.23 4.64
CA SER A 148 -12.97 -7.67 4.83
C SER A 148 -12.50 -8.52 3.64
N GLY A 149 -11.70 -9.54 3.92
CA GLY A 149 -11.05 -10.43 2.96
C GLY A 149 -9.60 -10.07 2.63
N ASP A 150 -9.14 -8.83 2.93
CA ASP A 150 -7.74 -8.47 2.73
C ASP A 150 -6.83 -9.26 3.67
N GLU A 151 -7.28 -9.52 4.91
CA GLU A 151 -6.57 -10.29 5.94
C GLU A 151 -6.30 -11.75 5.56
N VAL A 152 -7.04 -12.29 4.59
CA VAL A 152 -6.85 -13.66 4.09
C VAL A 152 -6.42 -13.70 2.62
N GLY A 153 -6.03 -12.56 2.05
CA GLY A 153 -5.60 -12.48 0.66
C GLY A 153 -6.67 -12.88 -0.35
N GLN A 154 -7.95 -12.56 -0.06
CA GLN A 154 -9.07 -12.86 -0.95
C GLN A 154 -8.90 -12.16 -2.30
N VAL A 155 -8.94 -12.94 -3.39
CA VAL A 155 -8.82 -12.43 -4.76
C VAL A 155 -10.18 -12.04 -5.35
N ASN A 156 -10.17 -11.47 -6.54
CA ASN A 156 -11.36 -11.03 -7.27
C ASN A 156 -12.39 -12.15 -7.47
N ASP A 157 -13.67 -11.82 -7.28
CA ASP A 157 -14.79 -12.70 -7.58
C ASP A 157 -15.42 -12.33 -8.92
N TYR A 158 -15.19 -13.15 -9.94
CA TYR A 158 -15.78 -12.94 -11.28
C TYR A 158 -17.18 -13.52 -11.42
N THR A 159 -17.68 -14.31 -10.45
CA THR A 159 -19.00 -14.96 -10.51
C THR A 159 -20.15 -13.95 -10.44
N TYR A 160 -19.86 -12.70 -10.01
CA TYR A 160 -20.88 -11.65 -10.03
C TYR A 160 -21.50 -11.44 -11.41
N LYS A 161 -20.75 -11.73 -12.50
CA LYS A 161 -21.23 -11.60 -13.89
C LYS A 161 -22.35 -12.59 -14.24
N GLU A 162 -22.47 -13.68 -13.50
CA GLU A 162 -23.50 -14.70 -13.67
C GLU A 162 -24.80 -14.31 -12.98
N LYS A 163 -24.77 -13.29 -12.10
CA LYS A 163 -25.93 -12.81 -11.34
C LYS A 163 -26.49 -11.57 -12.02
N THR A 164 -27.68 -11.68 -12.62
CA THR A 164 -28.31 -10.62 -13.43
C THR A 164 -28.37 -9.27 -12.70
N GLU A 165 -28.62 -9.28 -11.39
CA GLU A 165 -28.73 -8.07 -10.56
C GLU A 165 -27.37 -7.42 -10.23
N LYS A 166 -26.27 -8.13 -10.45
CA LYS A 166 -24.90 -7.67 -10.14
C LYS A 166 -24.06 -7.44 -11.41
N ALA A 167 -24.37 -8.11 -12.49
CA ALA A 167 -23.53 -8.19 -13.70
C ALA A 167 -23.18 -6.82 -14.32
N ALA A 168 -24.05 -5.82 -14.15
CA ALA A 168 -23.85 -4.47 -14.68
C ALA A 168 -22.96 -3.57 -13.80
N ASP A 169 -22.65 -3.98 -12.58
CA ASP A 169 -21.85 -3.20 -11.63
C ASP A 169 -20.52 -3.90 -11.34
N SER A 170 -19.44 -3.43 -11.96
CA SER A 170 -18.10 -4.01 -11.83
C SER A 170 -17.55 -4.01 -10.39
N ARG A 171 -18.11 -3.21 -9.48
CA ARG A 171 -17.70 -3.18 -8.06
C ARG A 171 -17.96 -4.49 -7.34
N TYR A 172 -18.89 -5.31 -7.86
CA TYR A 172 -19.14 -6.63 -7.27
C TYR A 172 -17.95 -7.61 -7.42
N ILE A 173 -16.96 -7.31 -8.25
CA ILE A 173 -15.72 -8.10 -8.33
C ILE A 173 -14.97 -8.16 -6.99
N HIS A 174 -15.08 -7.10 -6.17
CA HIS A 174 -14.43 -7.01 -4.86
C HIS A 174 -15.40 -6.90 -3.68
N ARG A 175 -16.70 -7.11 -3.95
CA ARG A 175 -17.78 -7.15 -2.94
C ARG A 175 -18.33 -8.57 -2.75
N GLY A 176 -17.55 -9.59 -3.10
CA GLY A 176 -17.89 -10.98 -2.86
C GLY A 176 -18.06 -11.29 -1.38
N ASP A 177 -18.78 -12.36 -1.08
CA ASP A 177 -18.90 -12.86 0.28
C ASP A 177 -17.51 -13.24 0.81
N PHE A 178 -17.30 -13.11 2.13
CA PHE A 178 -16.07 -13.54 2.77
C PHE A 178 -15.87 -15.04 2.61
N GLN A 179 -14.71 -15.44 2.11
CA GLN A 179 -14.38 -16.84 1.82
C GLN A 179 -13.81 -17.53 3.06
N TRP A 180 -14.67 -18.14 3.86
CA TRP A 180 -14.29 -18.81 5.10
C TRP A 180 -13.27 -19.93 4.90
N GLU A 181 -13.28 -20.59 3.74
CA GLU A 181 -12.30 -21.61 3.36
C GLU A 181 -10.87 -21.06 3.29
N LEU A 182 -10.71 -19.77 2.96
CA LEU A 182 -9.40 -19.10 3.03
C LEU A 182 -8.98 -18.87 4.48
N ALA A 183 -9.92 -18.50 5.35
CA ALA A 183 -9.65 -18.31 6.77
C ALA A 183 -9.25 -19.62 7.47
N GLU A 184 -9.74 -20.76 7.05
CA GLU A 184 -9.32 -22.07 7.57
C GLU A 184 -7.84 -22.35 7.26
N ARG A 185 -7.29 -21.75 6.20
CA ARG A 185 -5.91 -21.97 5.74
C ARG A 185 -4.86 -21.06 6.40
N ILE A 186 -5.24 -20.14 7.27
CA ILE A 186 -4.27 -19.25 7.96
C ILE A 186 -3.25 -20.02 8.81
N ASN A 187 -3.60 -21.23 9.27
CA ASN A 187 -2.72 -22.10 10.03
C ASN A 187 -1.98 -23.14 9.17
N GLU A 188 -2.18 -23.14 7.86
CA GLU A 188 -1.45 -24.01 6.93
C GLU A 188 -0.14 -23.33 6.50
N PRO A 189 1.04 -23.83 6.92
CA PRO A 189 2.33 -23.22 6.55
C PRO A 189 2.48 -23.10 5.03
N GLU A 190 3.23 -22.10 4.59
CA GLU A 190 3.55 -21.85 3.18
C GLU A 190 2.35 -21.46 2.29
N THR A 191 1.17 -21.26 2.85
CA THR A 191 0.04 -20.72 2.08
C THR A 191 0.06 -19.19 2.06
N VAL A 192 -0.53 -18.60 1.02
CA VAL A 192 -0.68 -17.14 0.91
C VAL A 192 -1.47 -16.59 2.10
N GLN A 193 -2.52 -17.32 2.51
CA GLN A 193 -3.36 -16.97 3.65
C GLN A 193 -2.58 -16.91 4.95
N ASN A 194 -1.71 -17.92 5.19
CA ASN A 194 -0.84 -17.96 6.36
C ASN A 194 0.11 -16.76 6.39
N HIS A 195 0.80 -16.49 5.29
CA HIS A 195 1.76 -15.39 5.21
C HIS A 195 1.09 -14.02 5.38
N ILE A 196 0.01 -13.75 4.65
CA ILE A 196 -0.68 -12.46 4.76
C ILE A 196 -1.24 -12.27 6.16
N PHE A 197 -1.99 -13.24 6.68
CA PHE A 197 -2.64 -13.13 7.98
C PHE A 197 -1.63 -12.87 9.11
N HIS A 198 -0.59 -13.69 9.22
CA HIS A 198 0.38 -13.54 10.32
C HIS A 198 1.27 -12.30 10.17
N ASN A 199 1.58 -11.87 8.95
CA ASN A 199 2.25 -10.60 8.74
C ASN A 199 1.39 -9.42 9.24
N LEU A 200 0.09 -9.41 8.92
CA LEU A 200 -0.83 -8.38 9.39
C LEU A 200 -1.03 -8.43 10.91
N GLU A 201 -1.25 -9.61 11.47
CA GLU A 201 -1.37 -9.82 12.92
C GLU A 201 -0.15 -9.26 13.68
N GLN A 202 1.07 -9.54 13.19
CA GLN A 202 2.30 -9.00 13.77
C GLN A 202 2.35 -7.48 13.69
N LEU A 203 2.03 -6.89 12.54
CA LEU A 203 2.05 -5.44 12.34
C LEU A 203 1.01 -4.73 13.22
N GLU A 204 -0.18 -5.30 13.34
CA GLU A 204 -1.24 -4.79 14.20
C GLU A 204 -0.85 -4.86 15.69
N ALA A 205 -0.23 -5.96 16.11
CA ALA A 205 0.27 -6.12 17.48
C ALA A 205 1.37 -5.09 17.80
N ILE A 206 2.30 -4.86 16.86
CA ILE A 206 3.33 -3.82 17.00
C ILE A 206 2.67 -2.44 17.11
N ARG A 207 1.73 -2.12 16.22
CA ARG A 207 1.02 -0.83 16.25
C ARG A 207 0.26 -0.63 17.57
N ALA A 208 -0.42 -1.64 18.05
CA ALA A 208 -1.17 -1.57 19.30
C ALA A 208 -0.29 -1.32 20.52
N GLY A 209 0.97 -1.77 20.49
CA GLY A 209 1.94 -1.61 21.56
C GLY A 209 2.87 -0.40 21.46
N GLU A 210 2.83 0.35 20.35
CA GLU A 210 3.79 1.43 20.06
C GLU A 210 3.12 2.81 20.04
N PRO A 211 3.30 3.65 21.08
CA PRO A 211 2.67 4.97 21.14
C PRO A 211 3.05 5.92 20.00
N LEU A 212 4.22 5.74 19.37
CA LEU A 212 4.59 6.50 18.19
C LEU A 212 3.74 6.16 16.97
N LEU A 213 3.00 5.05 16.99
CA LEU A 213 2.05 4.67 15.94
C LEU A 213 0.59 5.06 16.27
N ASP A 214 0.35 5.76 17.38
CA ASP A 214 -0.98 6.29 17.71
C ASP A 214 -1.50 7.24 16.62
N ALA A 215 -2.83 7.29 16.50
CA ALA A 215 -3.51 8.09 15.47
C ALA A 215 -3.12 9.57 15.46
N GLU A 216 -2.84 10.12 16.64
CA GLU A 216 -2.55 11.55 16.85
C GLU A 216 -1.05 11.88 16.78
N CYS A 217 -0.16 10.87 16.83
CA CYS A 217 1.28 11.13 16.75
C CYS A 217 1.63 11.73 15.38
N PRO A 218 2.28 12.90 15.34
CA PRO A 218 2.60 13.55 14.07
C PRO A 218 3.66 12.78 13.30
N PHE A 219 3.70 13.02 11.99
CA PHE A 219 4.74 12.50 11.11
C PHE A 219 5.25 13.58 10.17
N ARG A 220 6.41 13.34 9.58
CA ARG A 220 6.93 14.05 8.41
C ARG A 220 7.55 13.07 7.44
N THR A 221 7.68 13.46 6.19
CA THR A 221 8.44 12.69 5.19
C THR A 221 9.94 12.87 5.38
N LEU A 222 10.71 11.90 4.87
CA LEU A 222 12.16 11.93 4.82
C LEU A 222 12.63 11.90 3.36
N GLU A 223 13.78 12.52 3.10
CA GLU A 223 14.50 12.32 1.85
C GLU A 223 15.27 11.01 1.90
N THR A 224 15.08 10.15 0.90
CA THR A 224 15.70 8.82 0.83
C THR A 224 16.75 8.72 -0.28
N TRP A 225 16.83 9.74 -1.14
CA TRP A 225 17.69 9.80 -2.34
C TRP A 225 17.42 8.67 -3.35
N ASP A 226 16.26 8.04 -3.24
CA ASP A 226 15.74 7.04 -4.19
C ASP A 226 14.26 7.31 -4.48
N SER A 227 13.92 7.48 -5.75
CA SER A 227 12.56 7.80 -6.18
C SER A 227 11.55 6.65 -5.99
N SER A 228 12.01 5.45 -5.66
CA SER A 228 11.15 4.29 -5.38
C SER A 228 10.96 4.00 -3.89
N VAL A 229 11.68 4.72 -3.02
CA VAL A 229 11.62 4.50 -1.57
C VAL A 229 10.99 5.69 -0.87
N LEU A 230 9.87 5.47 -0.21
CA LEU A 230 9.24 6.47 0.66
C LEU A 230 9.83 6.36 2.07
N GLY A 231 10.33 7.47 2.59
CA GLY A 231 10.76 7.60 3.98
C GLY A 231 9.79 8.47 4.78
N MET A 232 9.48 8.05 5.99
CA MET A 232 8.67 8.79 6.95
C MET A 232 9.27 8.67 8.34
N VAL A 233 9.06 9.68 9.17
CA VAL A 233 9.41 9.62 10.60
C VAL A 233 8.23 10.06 11.44
N ARG A 234 7.97 9.33 12.50
CA ARG A 234 7.07 9.70 13.58
C ARG A 234 7.89 10.04 14.81
N GLN A 235 7.55 11.13 15.46
CA GLN A 235 8.33 11.62 16.58
C GLN A 235 7.40 12.25 17.61
N ASP A 236 7.57 11.89 18.88
CA ASP A 236 6.95 12.59 19.98
C ASP A 236 7.84 13.73 20.49
N GLY A 237 7.26 14.63 21.27
CA GLY A 237 8.02 15.73 21.90
C GLY A 237 8.95 15.27 23.04
N ARG A 238 9.06 13.95 23.32
CA ARG A 238 9.80 13.35 24.44
C ARG A 238 11.09 12.66 24.00
N GLY A 239 11.41 12.72 22.70
CA GLY A 239 12.63 12.13 22.12
C GLY A 239 12.43 10.73 21.53
N GLY A 240 11.22 10.18 21.60
CA GLY A 240 10.89 8.96 20.86
C GLY A 240 10.90 9.22 19.36
N LYS A 241 11.51 8.32 18.58
CA LYS A 241 11.61 8.41 17.12
C LYS A 241 11.43 7.04 16.50
N LEU A 242 10.55 6.98 15.49
CA LEU A 242 10.26 5.80 14.68
C LEU A 242 10.34 6.18 13.20
N ILE A 243 11.17 5.49 12.44
CA ILE A 243 11.36 5.70 11.01
C ILE A 243 10.70 4.56 10.25
N GLY A 244 9.87 4.90 9.26
CA GLY A 244 9.32 3.96 8.29
C GLY A 244 9.98 4.16 6.93
N LEU A 245 10.48 3.07 6.35
CA LEU A 245 11.01 3.04 4.98
C LEU A 245 10.22 2.00 4.18
N PHE A 246 9.78 2.38 2.97
CA PHE A 246 8.89 1.56 2.13
C PHE A 246 9.38 1.57 0.69
N ASN A 247 9.82 0.42 0.18
CA ASN A 247 10.32 0.26 -1.18
C ASN A 247 9.19 -0.18 -2.13
N PHE A 248 8.74 0.73 -2.99
CA PHE A 248 7.67 0.49 -3.98
C PHE A 248 8.16 -0.16 -5.28
N SER A 249 9.44 -0.52 -5.38
CA SER A 249 9.98 -1.24 -6.53
C SER A 249 10.17 -2.73 -6.23
N GLY A 250 10.12 -3.58 -7.27
CA GLY A 250 10.45 -5.01 -7.14
C GLY A 250 11.95 -5.30 -6.99
N GLU A 251 12.79 -4.26 -7.04
CA GLU A 251 14.25 -4.39 -6.95
C GLU A 251 14.74 -4.00 -5.55
N ARG A 252 15.90 -4.55 -5.18
CA ARG A 252 16.60 -4.09 -3.97
C ARG A 252 17.01 -2.62 -4.11
N ARG A 253 16.75 -1.82 -3.09
CA ARG A 253 17.10 -0.40 -3.02
C ARG A 253 17.90 -0.09 -1.77
N ILE A 254 18.65 1.02 -1.79
CA ILE A 254 19.38 1.52 -0.62
C ILE A 254 18.81 2.89 -0.29
N ALA A 255 18.25 3.04 0.90
CA ALA A 255 17.75 4.32 1.41
C ALA A 255 18.89 5.07 2.11
N TRP A 256 19.22 6.25 1.59
CA TRP A 256 20.13 7.19 2.23
C TRP A 256 19.31 8.28 2.90
N ILE A 257 19.25 8.26 4.23
CA ILE A 257 18.51 9.27 5.00
C ILE A 257 19.46 10.06 5.90
N ASP A 258 19.12 11.32 6.16
CA ASP A 258 19.95 12.20 7.00
C ASP A 258 19.53 12.12 8.48
N GLU A 259 19.55 10.89 9.02
CA GLU A 259 19.27 10.60 10.42
C GLU A 259 20.45 9.81 10.98
N LYS A 260 21.39 10.53 11.63
CA LYS A 260 22.67 9.97 12.10
C LYS A 260 22.75 9.88 13.62
N ASP A 261 21.62 9.89 14.29
CA ASP A 261 21.51 10.09 15.73
C ASP A 261 21.42 8.80 16.57
N GLY A 262 22.10 7.74 16.16
CA GLY A 262 22.23 6.50 16.94
C GLY A 262 21.84 5.22 16.21
N MET A 263 21.69 4.16 17.01
CA MET A 263 21.24 2.86 16.54
C MET A 263 19.72 2.76 16.57
N TYR A 264 19.20 2.02 15.62
CA TYR A 264 17.77 1.73 15.48
C TYR A 264 17.54 0.22 15.47
N GLY A 265 16.46 -0.22 16.09
CA GLY A 265 16.00 -1.60 16.01
C GLY A 265 14.81 -1.72 15.07
N ASP A 266 14.86 -2.65 14.12
CA ASP A 266 13.68 -3.00 13.35
C ASP A 266 12.64 -3.65 14.26
N MET A 267 11.43 -3.14 14.27
CA MET A 267 10.37 -3.60 15.17
C MET A 267 9.79 -4.96 14.77
N VAL A 268 10.04 -5.39 13.52
CA VAL A 268 9.54 -6.67 13.00
C VAL A 268 10.53 -7.79 13.30
N THR A 269 11.83 -7.57 13.02
CA THR A 269 12.88 -8.61 13.17
C THR A 269 13.67 -8.48 14.46
N GLY A 270 13.74 -7.30 15.06
CA GLY A 270 14.61 -6.99 16.20
C GLY A 270 16.06 -6.64 15.81
N ASP A 271 16.39 -6.66 14.53
CA ASP A 271 17.75 -6.36 14.06
C ASP A 271 18.15 -4.92 14.35
N LEU A 272 19.40 -4.73 14.79
CA LEU A 272 19.97 -3.42 15.06
C LEU A 272 20.73 -2.90 13.84
N MET A 273 20.51 -1.63 13.50
CA MET A 273 21.14 -1.00 12.35
C MET A 273 21.33 0.50 12.53
N GLU A 274 22.22 1.08 11.74
CA GLU A 274 22.23 2.53 11.52
C GLU A 274 21.09 2.91 10.57
N ALA A 275 20.55 4.12 10.72
CA ALA A 275 19.39 4.53 9.94
C ALA A 275 19.72 4.89 8.48
N SER A 276 20.97 5.19 8.15
CA SER A 276 21.37 5.64 6.80
C SER A 276 22.12 4.54 6.03
N GLY A 277 21.91 4.48 4.73
CA GLY A 277 22.48 3.42 3.88
C GLY A 277 21.78 2.08 4.07
N VAL A 278 20.52 2.10 4.40
CA VAL A 278 19.72 0.90 4.71
C VAL A 278 19.28 0.20 3.44
N SER A 279 19.58 -1.11 3.35
CA SER A 279 19.16 -1.94 2.21
C SER A 279 17.76 -2.51 2.42
N LEU A 280 16.87 -2.25 1.47
CA LEU A 280 15.50 -2.78 1.42
C LEU A 280 15.37 -3.77 0.28
N PRO A 281 14.87 -4.99 0.48
CA PRO A 281 14.54 -5.89 -0.62
C PRO A 281 13.42 -5.30 -1.49
N GLY A 282 13.19 -5.87 -2.67
CA GLY A 282 12.05 -5.50 -3.51
C GLY A 282 10.73 -5.64 -2.73
N TYR A 283 9.90 -4.59 -2.76
CA TYR A 283 8.66 -4.48 -1.98
C TYR A 283 8.85 -4.69 -0.47
N GLY A 284 10.06 -4.40 0.05
CA GLY A 284 10.35 -4.48 1.47
C GLY A 284 10.04 -3.18 2.20
N PHE A 285 9.90 -3.29 3.49
CA PHE A 285 9.75 -2.15 4.40
C PHE A 285 10.55 -2.37 5.68
N LEU A 286 10.73 -1.31 6.45
CA LEU A 286 11.31 -1.33 7.80
C LEU A 286 10.57 -0.34 8.71
N TRP A 287 10.34 -0.75 9.94
CA TRP A 287 9.89 0.10 11.04
C TRP A 287 10.99 0.17 12.08
N MET A 288 11.81 1.21 11.99
CA MET A 288 13.03 1.35 12.79
C MET A 288 12.80 2.27 13.98
N LYS A 289 12.79 1.73 15.19
CA LYS A 289 12.68 2.49 16.43
C LYS A 289 14.06 2.85 16.97
N ARG A 290 14.27 4.14 17.30
CA ARG A 290 15.49 4.61 17.90
C ARG A 290 15.71 3.93 19.26
N GLN A 291 16.90 3.39 19.48
CA GLN A 291 17.28 2.83 20.77
C GLN A 291 17.66 3.96 21.72
N CYS A 292 17.11 3.93 22.94
CA CYS A 292 17.57 4.80 24.01
C CYS A 292 18.93 4.25 24.49
N GLY A 293 19.98 5.07 24.42
CA GLY A 293 21.28 4.77 25.01
C GLY A 293 21.25 4.85 26.53
#